data_d260683e372180c9c87ad151ef7d454e
#
_entry.id   d260683e372180c9c87ad151ef7d454e
#
_cell.length_a   1.000
_cell.length_b   1.000
_cell.length_c   1.000
_cell.angle_alpha   90.00
_cell.angle_beta   90.00
_cell.angle_gamma   90.00
#
_symmetry.space_group_name_H-M   'P 1'
#
loop_
_entity.id
_entity.type
_entity.pdbx_description
1 polymer ?
#
loop_
_entity_poly.entity_id
_entity_poly.type
_entity_poly.pdbx_seq_one_letter_code
_entity_poly.pdbx_strand_id
1 'polypeptide(L)'
;AYAEGLVIGEVVECEDVEGTHLHKTQTCVGDKTYQIICGAPNCRKGLKVIVALPGAKLPGTTIEAKPLHGLESNGMLCALFELGVDKKALREDQINGIEELPEDAPVGETDVLGYLGLDDTILDVSLTPNRADCSSMWNMAKEVGAILHREVKWPDYANKADIGEEGNFKVFTKSEKCGCYLGKVVNHVKVGPSPKWMQQYLNAAGMNSINNVVDISNFVMLETGQPLHYYNLKKLPAHEITVVDDRELKMTALDGAEFDIQKGDILITTNGEATGIAGIMGGEESMIDESTDSIFIEAAKFDHASIRRTSIRLNLITEAAQRFTKGIEECAMQKAMDRSVQLLSEYADASGFEKTVMAGEMTYQPQTVVETLTHCNGLLGTHFTMDE
;
A
#
# COMPACT_ATOMS: atom_id res chain seq x y z
N ALA A 1 6.98 -13.64 8.55
CA ALA A 1 8.38 -13.92 8.90
C ALA A 1 8.45 -15.12 9.86
N TYR A 2 9.56 -15.83 9.87
CA TYR A 2 9.82 -16.93 10.81
C TYR A 2 11.26 -16.88 11.28
N ALA A 3 11.46 -16.57 12.55
CA ALA A 3 12.78 -16.61 13.19
C ALA A 3 12.61 -16.79 14.69
N GLU A 4 13.57 -17.46 15.33
CA GLU A 4 13.61 -17.68 16.79
C GLU A 4 14.98 -17.28 17.33
N GLY A 5 15.04 -16.79 18.57
CA GLY A 5 16.29 -16.44 19.24
C GLY A 5 16.89 -15.11 18.81
N LEU A 6 16.05 -14.20 18.35
CA LEU A 6 16.41 -12.83 18.02
C LEU A 6 16.42 -11.95 19.27
N VAL A 7 17.19 -10.85 19.21
CA VAL A 7 17.19 -9.79 20.23
C VAL A 7 17.50 -8.44 19.58
N ILE A 8 16.92 -7.37 20.09
CA ILE A 8 17.31 -6.01 19.69
C ILE A 8 18.62 -5.64 20.35
N GLY A 9 19.61 -5.22 19.56
CA GLY A 9 20.91 -4.78 20.03
C GLY A 9 21.28 -3.37 19.58
N GLU A 10 22.36 -2.86 20.15
CA GLU A 10 22.99 -1.61 19.74
C GLU A 10 24.46 -1.85 19.41
N VAL A 11 24.89 -1.36 18.26
CA VAL A 11 26.29 -1.37 17.84
C VAL A 11 27.03 -0.29 18.63
N VAL A 12 27.72 -0.66 19.70
CA VAL A 12 28.43 0.28 20.58
C VAL A 12 29.82 0.62 20.07
N GLU A 13 30.45 -0.29 19.31
CA GLU A 13 31.72 -0.07 18.61
C GLU A 13 31.64 -0.70 17.22
N CYS A 14 32.26 -0.04 16.23
CA CYS A 14 32.36 -0.54 14.85
C CYS A 14 33.71 -0.12 14.27
N GLU A 15 34.51 -1.10 13.85
CA GLU A 15 35.83 -0.93 13.27
C GLU A 15 35.90 -1.64 11.90
N ASP A 16 36.48 -1.00 10.90
CA ASP A 16 36.72 -1.63 9.62
C ASP A 16 37.81 -2.70 9.73
N VAL A 17 37.58 -3.85 9.07
CA VAL A 17 38.58 -4.91 9.00
C VAL A 17 39.46 -4.69 7.77
N GLU A 18 40.72 -4.37 8.00
CA GLU A 18 41.70 -4.02 6.96
C GLU A 18 41.73 -5.05 5.82
N GLY A 19 41.66 -4.57 4.59
CA GLY A 19 41.72 -5.40 3.39
C GLY A 19 40.44 -6.16 3.06
N THR A 20 39.32 -5.86 3.75
CA THR A 20 38.02 -6.48 3.52
C THR A 20 36.92 -5.43 3.48
N HIS A 21 35.68 -5.84 3.14
CA HIS A 21 34.46 -5.03 3.28
C HIS A 21 33.76 -5.28 4.61
N LEU A 22 34.42 -5.97 5.55
CA LEU A 22 33.79 -6.37 6.80
C LEU A 22 34.00 -5.34 7.90
N HIS A 23 33.05 -5.30 8.82
CA HIS A 23 33.08 -4.49 10.03
C HIS A 23 33.12 -5.40 11.24
N LYS A 24 34.05 -5.16 12.15
CA LYS A 24 34.10 -5.79 13.45
C LYS A 24 33.34 -4.93 14.43
N THR A 25 32.23 -5.45 14.96
CA THR A 25 31.38 -4.73 15.90
C THR A 25 31.47 -5.29 17.31
N GLN A 26 31.27 -4.39 18.29
CA GLN A 26 30.83 -4.78 19.64
C GLN A 26 29.35 -4.39 19.71
N THR A 27 28.48 -5.39 19.87
CA THR A 27 27.03 -5.20 19.86
C THR A 27 26.45 -5.57 21.22
N CYS A 28 25.86 -4.57 21.89
CA CYS A 28 25.19 -4.72 23.18
C CYS A 28 23.76 -5.21 23.00
N VAL A 29 23.35 -6.24 23.73
CA VAL A 29 22.01 -6.83 23.72
C VAL A 29 21.38 -6.83 25.11
N GLY A 30 21.42 -5.71 25.78
CA GLY A 30 20.96 -5.53 27.15
C GLY A 30 22.13 -5.54 28.14
N ASP A 31 22.30 -6.63 28.87
CA ASP A 31 23.35 -6.79 29.88
C ASP A 31 24.66 -7.39 29.33
N LYS A 32 24.69 -7.81 28.08
CA LYS A 32 25.83 -8.47 27.43
C LYS A 32 26.20 -7.80 26.13
N THR A 33 27.50 -7.87 25.82
CA THR A 33 28.06 -7.38 24.57
C THR A 33 28.74 -8.54 23.84
N TYR A 34 28.49 -8.64 22.54
CA TYR A 34 29.01 -9.68 21.67
C TYR A 34 29.84 -9.06 20.54
N GLN A 35 30.99 -9.68 20.25
CA GLN A 35 31.72 -9.39 19.03
C GLN A 35 31.01 -10.06 17.86
N ILE A 36 30.59 -9.28 16.87
CA ILE A 36 29.93 -9.77 15.67
C ILE A 36 30.58 -9.13 14.44
N ILE A 37 30.91 -9.95 13.47
CA ILE A 37 31.44 -9.48 12.17
C ILE A 37 30.28 -9.28 11.22
N CYS A 38 30.19 -8.09 10.64
CA CYS A 38 29.12 -7.68 9.74
C CYS A 38 29.68 -7.27 8.37
N GLY A 39 29.08 -7.75 7.29
CA GLY A 39 29.46 -7.40 5.91
C GLY A 39 28.55 -6.34 5.29
N ALA A 40 27.55 -5.83 6.01
CA ALA A 40 26.62 -4.87 5.48
C ALA A 40 27.25 -3.47 5.36
N PRO A 41 27.06 -2.77 4.23
CA PRO A 41 27.69 -1.47 3.99
C PRO A 41 27.16 -0.34 4.88
N ASN A 42 25.97 -0.51 5.46
CA ASN A 42 25.36 0.45 6.37
C ASN A 42 25.73 0.24 7.84
N CYS A 43 26.55 -0.79 8.16
CA CYS A 43 26.95 -1.07 9.53
C CYS A 43 27.82 0.06 10.10
N ARG A 44 27.42 0.62 11.25
CA ARG A 44 28.13 1.70 11.92
C ARG A 44 27.82 1.75 13.41
N LYS A 45 28.65 2.44 14.18
CA LYS A 45 28.42 2.71 15.59
C LYS A 45 27.13 3.50 15.83
N GLY A 46 26.40 3.14 16.87
CA GLY A 46 25.16 3.81 17.31
C GLY A 46 23.88 3.24 16.72
N LEU A 47 23.98 2.30 15.75
CA LEU A 47 22.78 1.68 15.17
C LEU A 47 22.09 0.77 16.19
N LYS A 48 20.76 0.86 16.24
CA LYS A 48 19.90 -0.18 16.79
C LYS A 48 19.61 -1.21 15.69
N VAL A 49 19.82 -2.48 16.00
CA VAL A 49 19.86 -3.57 15.01
C VAL A 49 19.18 -4.82 15.53
N ILE A 50 18.80 -5.69 14.59
CA ILE A 50 18.32 -7.04 14.91
C ILE A 50 19.54 -7.96 15.02
N VAL A 51 19.67 -8.64 16.13
CA VAL A 51 20.78 -9.58 16.42
C VAL A 51 20.24 -10.99 16.50
N ALA A 52 20.78 -11.88 15.69
CA ALA A 52 20.60 -13.33 15.83
C ALA A 52 21.81 -13.89 16.60
N LEU A 53 21.58 -14.32 17.83
CA LEU A 53 22.63 -14.93 18.68
C LEU A 53 22.89 -16.40 18.28
N PRO A 54 24.01 -17.00 18.69
CA PRO A 54 24.26 -18.43 18.48
C PRO A 54 23.12 -19.28 19.03
N GLY A 55 22.58 -20.19 18.20
CA GLY A 55 21.37 -20.97 18.48
C GLY A 55 20.09 -20.40 17.88
N ALA A 56 20.10 -19.14 17.40
CA ALA A 56 18.96 -18.55 16.70
C ALA A 56 18.66 -19.30 15.40
N LYS A 57 17.36 -19.48 15.12
CA LYS A 57 16.87 -20.15 13.91
C LYS A 57 16.32 -19.11 12.97
N LEU A 58 16.87 -19.06 11.76
CA LEU A 58 16.41 -18.25 10.65
C LEU A 58 15.91 -19.15 9.51
N PRO A 59 15.14 -18.65 8.54
CA PRO A 59 14.74 -19.43 7.37
C PRO A 59 15.94 -20.12 6.70
N GLY A 60 15.95 -21.46 6.75
CA GLY A 60 16.99 -22.28 6.13
C GLY A 60 18.35 -22.36 6.86
N THR A 61 18.53 -21.73 8.02
CA THR A 61 19.80 -21.78 8.74
C THR A 61 19.63 -21.63 10.25
N THR A 62 20.60 -22.15 10.99
CA THR A 62 20.78 -21.88 12.43
C THR A 62 22.09 -21.13 12.63
N ILE A 63 22.05 -20.07 13.41
CA ILE A 63 23.22 -19.24 13.69
C ILE A 63 24.15 -19.95 14.66
N GLU A 64 25.41 -20.02 14.30
CA GLU A 64 26.49 -20.58 15.14
C GLU A 64 27.59 -19.55 15.34
N ALA A 65 28.26 -19.62 16.46
CA ALA A 65 29.51 -18.89 16.67
C ALA A 65 30.56 -19.45 15.71
N LYS A 66 31.01 -18.67 14.76
CA LYS A 66 31.99 -19.06 13.74
C LYS A 66 33.03 -17.98 13.54
N PRO A 67 34.32 -18.34 13.36
CA PRO A 67 35.29 -17.35 12.92
C PRO A 67 35.00 -16.92 11.44
N LEU A 68 34.96 -15.62 11.19
CA LEU A 68 34.94 -15.02 9.89
C LEU A 68 36.25 -14.28 9.63
N HIS A 69 36.98 -14.67 8.59
CA HIS A 69 38.31 -14.13 8.28
C HIS A 69 39.29 -14.12 9.46
N GLY A 70 39.22 -15.17 10.30
CA GLY A 70 40.08 -15.32 11.47
C GLY A 70 39.66 -14.54 12.73
N LEU A 71 38.54 -13.81 12.66
CA LEU A 71 37.94 -13.08 13.77
C LEU A 71 36.71 -13.83 14.29
N GLU A 72 36.58 -13.95 15.61
CA GLU A 72 35.38 -14.56 16.19
C GLU A 72 34.14 -13.71 15.93
N SER A 73 33.07 -14.37 15.47
CA SER A 73 31.74 -13.78 15.34
C SER A 73 30.75 -14.59 16.16
N ASN A 74 30.16 -13.94 17.16
CA ASN A 74 29.23 -14.55 18.10
C ASN A 74 27.79 -14.15 17.82
N GLY A 75 27.38 -14.30 16.56
CA GLY A 75 26.03 -13.96 16.07
C GLY A 75 26.06 -13.30 14.70
N MET A 76 24.92 -12.78 14.30
CA MET A 76 24.72 -12.09 13.03
C MET A 76 23.83 -10.87 13.22
N LEU A 77 24.17 -9.74 12.58
CA LEU A 77 23.28 -8.60 12.43
C LEU A 77 22.39 -8.85 11.20
N CYS A 78 21.07 -8.77 11.37
CA CYS A 78 20.13 -9.26 10.37
C CYS A 78 19.54 -8.17 9.49
N ALA A 79 19.38 -8.48 8.22
CA ALA A 79 18.46 -7.82 7.32
C ALA A 79 17.06 -8.45 7.43
N LEU A 80 16.01 -7.74 7.04
CA LEU A 80 14.63 -8.26 7.11
C LEU A 80 14.38 -9.49 6.22
N PHE A 81 15.02 -9.58 5.06
CA PHE A 81 14.86 -10.74 4.19
C PHE A 81 15.44 -12.03 4.80
N GLU A 82 16.40 -11.92 5.70
CA GLU A 82 16.96 -13.06 6.44
C GLU A 82 15.98 -13.62 7.46
N LEU A 83 15.00 -12.81 7.88
CA LEU A 83 13.89 -13.23 8.73
C LEU A 83 12.71 -13.82 7.91
N GLY A 84 12.85 -13.93 6.59
CA GLY A 84 11.82 -14.46 5.70
C GLY A 84 10.82 -13.43 5.15
N VAL A 85 11.14 -12.14 5.22
CA VAL A 85 10.36 -11.10 4.53
C VAL A 85 10.69 -11.16 3.03
N ASP A 86 9.67 -11.14 2.17
CA ASP A 86 9.89 -11.16 0.71
C ASP A 86 10.65 -9.89 0.28
N LYS A 87 11.73 -10.06 -0.47
CA LYS A 87 12.53 -8.95 -1.00
C LYS A 87 11.72 -7.96 -1.85
N LYS A 88 10.64 -8.42 -2.48
CA LYS A 88 9.74 -7.56 -3.25
C LYS A 88 9.00 -6.53 -2.39
N ALA A 89 8.84 -6.82 -1.10
CA ALA A 89 8.21 -5.94 -0.11
C ALA A 89 9.22 -5.03 0.62
N LEU A 90 10.49 -5.03 0.19
CA LEU A 90 11.57 -4.26 0.84
C LEU A 90 12.09 -3.16 -0.07
N ARG A 91 12.49 -2.06 0.54
CA ARG A 91 13.21 -0.98 -0.15
C ARG A 91 14.63 -1.42 -0.50
N GLU A 92 15.26 -0.71 -1.40
CA GLU A 92 16.62 -1.03 -1.88
C GLU A 92 17.67 -0.98 -0.75
N ASP A 93 17.55 -0.04 0.17
CA ASP A 93 18.40 0.07 1.36
C ASP A 93 18.26 -1.14 2.29
N GLN A 94 17.03 -1.66 2.49
CA GLN A 94 16.75 -2.85 3.28
C GLN A 94 17.20 -4.16 2.62
N ILE A 95 17.28 -4.18 1.28
CA ILE A 95 17.80 -5.35 0.54
C ILE A 95 19.32 -5.39 0.61
N ASN A 96 19.98 -4.23 0.58
CA ASN A 96 21.44 -4.11 0.48
C ASN A 96 22.14 -3.95 1.83
N GLY A 97 21.41 -3.86 2.95
CA GLY A 97 21.96 -3.64 4.29
C GLY A 97 21.25 -4.41 5.39
N ILE A 98 21.74 -4.27 6.60
CA ILE A 98 21.04 -4.70 7.82
C ILE A 98 19.89 -3.74 8.14
N GLU A 99 18.85 -4.23 8.83
CA GLU A 99 17.74 -3.38 9.25
C GLU A 99 18.17 -2.38 10.31
N GLU A 100 17.91 -1.10 10.05
CA GLU A 100 18.15 0.00 10.98
C GLU A 100 16.88 0.27 11.78
N LEU A 101 16.90 -0.07 13.06
CA LEU A 101 15.77 0.18 13.96
C LEU A 101 15.78 1.64 14.43
N PRO A 102 14.62 2.21 14.83
CA PRO A 102 14.54 3.53 15.42
C PRO A 102 15.46 3.69 16.64
N GLU A 103 15.92 4.92 16.91
CA GLU A 103 16.82 5.20 18.04
C GLU A 103 16.22 4.82 19.40
N ASP A 104 14.89 4.83 19.53
CA ASP A 104 14.14 4.46 20.72
C ASP A 104 13.87 2.96 20.83
N ALA A 105 14.37 2.13 19.90
CA ALA A 105 14.17 0.69 19.93
C ALA A 105 14.74 0.08 21.24
N PRO A 106 13.95 -0.78 21.94
CA PRO A 106 14.32 -1.29 23.26
C PRO A 106 15.42 -2.35 23.14
N VAL A 107 16.65 -1.98 23.49
CA VAL A 107 17.79 -2.91 23.51
C VAL A 107 17.54 -4.02 24.55
N GLY A 108 17.74 -5.27 24.15
CA GLY A 108 17.46 -6.44 24.98
C GLY A 108 16.06 -7.04 24.77
N GLU A 109 15.18 -6.39 23.98
CA GLU A 109 13.88 -6.98 23.61
C GLU A 109 14.07 -8.25 22.78
N THR A 110 13.41 -9.32 23.18
CA THR A 110 13.50 -10.66 22.55
C THR A 110 12.29 -10.99 21.67
N ASP A 111 11.16 -10.30 21.86
CA ASP A 111 10.02 -10.38 20.95
C ASP A 111 10.22 -9.44 19.76
N VAL A 112 11.27 -9.70 18.99
CA VAL A 112 11.67 -8.86 17.86
C VAL A 112 10.63 -8.89 16.74
N LEU A 113 10.03 -10.06 16.45
CA LEU A 113 9.00 -10.17 15.42
C LEU A 113 7.73 -9.41 15.80
N GLY A 114 7.30 -9.50 17.08
CA GLY A 114 6.18 -8.71 17.59
C GLY A 114 6.48 -7.20 17.57
N TYR A 115 7.70 -6.79 17.97
CA TYR A 115 8.13 -5.39 17.89
C TYR A 115 8.07 -4.83 16.46
N LEU A 116 8.43 -5.65 15.46
CA LEU A 116 8.40 -5.30 14.03
C LEU A 116 7.01 -5.47 13.41
N GLY A 117 6.06 -6.14 14.11
CA GLY A 117 4.77 -6.53 13.55
C GLY A 117 4.87 -7.60 12.46
N LEU A 118 5.87 -8.48 12.55
CA LEU A 118 6.14 -9.56 11.61
C LEU A 118 5.67 -10.94 12.12
N ASP A 119 5.05 -11.01 13.29
CA ASP A 119 4.52 -12.20 13.94
C ASP A 119 3.10 -12.58 13.49
N ASP A 120 2.56 -11.86 12.50
CA ASP A 120 1.22 -12.06 11.97
C ASP A 120 1.15 -13.24 10.98
N THR A 121 -0.07 -13.76 10.79
CA THR A 121 -0.38 -14.80 9.82
C THR A 121 -1.08 -14.21 8.62
N ILE A 122 -0.45 -14.34 7.45
CA ILE A 122 -0.98 -13.87 6.18
C ILE A 122 -1.66 -15.04 5.47
N LEU A 123 -2.91 -14.84 5.08
CA LEU A 123 -3.65 -15.79 4.24
C LEU A 123 -3.68 -15.25 2.81
N ASP A 124 -3.07 -16.00 1.89
CA ASP A 124 -3.18 -15.73 0.46
C ASP A 124 -4.46 -16.37 -0.09
N VAL A 125 -5.40 -15.55 -0.53
CA VAL A 125 -6.72 -15.99 -0.97
C VAL A 125 -6.88 -15.80 -2.48
N SER A 126 -6.99 -16.89 -3.21
CA SER A 126 -7.30 -16.85 -4.64
C SER A 126 -8.80 -16.61 -4.84
N LEU A 127 -9.13 -15.52 -5.52
CA LEU A 127 -10.50 -15.14 -5.84
C LEU A 127 -10.92 -15.66 -7.20
N THR A 128 -12.13 -16.21 -7.29
CA THR A 128 -12.74 -16.57 -8.57
C THR A 128 -13.12 -15.31 -9.36
N PRO A 129 -13.18 -15.36 -10.71
CA PRO A 129 -13.44 -14.18 -11.53
C PRO A 129 -14.78 -13.46 -11.26
N ASN A 130 -15.76 -14.18 -10.72
CA ASN A 130 -17.08 -13.63 -10.38
C ASN A 130 -17.12 -12.94 -9.00
N ARG A 131 -16.02 -12.94 -8.25
CA ARG A 131 -15.91 -12.35 -6.90
C ARG A 131 -14.91 -11.18 -6.86
N ALA A 132 -14.96 -10.31 -7.86
CA ALA A 132 -14.15 -9.10 -7.92
C ALA A 132 -14.36 -8.17 -6.70
N ASP A 133 -15.57 -8.16 -6.14
CA ASP A 133 -15.93 -7.47 -4.90
C ASP A 133 -15.01 -7.82 -3.73
N CYS A 134 -14.58 -9.08 -3.62
CA CYS A 134 -13.69 -9.55 -2.56
C CYS A 134 -12.22 -9.09 -2.70
N SER A 135 -11.86 -8.32 -3.73
CA SER A 135 -10.58 -7.57 -3.76
C SER A 135 -10.58 -6.37 -2.78
N SER A 136 -11.42 -6.44 -1.76
CA SER A 136 -11.66 -5.48 -0.69
C SER A 136 -11.69 -6.22 0.64
N MET A 137 -10.95 -5.72 1.64
CA MET A 137 -10.96 -6.31 2.99
C MET A 137 -12.35 -6.20 3.64
N TRP A 138 -13.09 -5.13 3.34
CA TRP A 138 -14.45 -4.96 3.85
C TRP A 138 -15.42 -6.00 3.29
N ASN A 139 -15.35 -6.29 2.00
CA ASN A 139 -16.20 -7.31 1.41
C ASN A 139 -15.74 -8.72 1.81
N MET A 140 -14.43 -8.93 1.93
CA MET A 140 -13.91 -10.17 2.49
C MET A 140 -14.37 -10.37 3.95
N ALA A 141 -14.42 -9.30 4.77
CA ALA A 141 -14.95 -9.39 6.12
C ALA A 141 -16.43 -9.79 6.16
N LYS A 142 -17.26 -9.33 5.19
CA LYS A 142 -18.66 -9.77 5.06
C LYS A 142 -18.74 -11.27 4.75
N GLU A 143 -17.91 -11.78 3.83
CA GLU A 143 -17.86 -13.20 3.51
C GLU A 143 -17.47 -14.05 4.73
N VAL A 144 -16.39 -13.65 5.40
CA VAL A 144 -15.93 -14.35 6.59
C VAL A 144 -16.98 -14.27 7.72
N GLY A 145 -17.62 -13.12 7.88
CA GLY A 145 -18.72 -12.93 8.85
C GLY A 145 -19.91 -13.85 8.56
N ALA A 146 -20.31 -13.96 7.29
CA ALA A 146 -21.37 -14.85 6.86
C ALA A 146 -21.03 -16.34 7.09
N ILE A 147 -19.82 -16.77 6.68
CA ILE A 147 -19.35 -18.15 6.83
C ILE A 147 -19.27 -18.56 8.32
N LEU A 148 -18.79 -17.65 9.18
CA LEU A 148 -18.56 -17.92 10.59
C LEU A 148 -19.76 -17.54 11.47
N HIS A 149 -20.85 -17.04 10.89
CA HIS A 149 -22.01 -16.49 11.60
C HIS A 149 -21.62 -15.46 12.67
N ARG A 150 -20.72 -14.53 12.29
CA ARG A 150 -20.21 -13.44 13.15
C ARG A 150 -20.58 -12.08 12.60
N GLU A 151 -20.91 -11.18 13.51
CA GLU A 151 -21.13 -9.77 13.16
C GLU A 151 -19.81 -9.10 12.74
N VAL A 152 -19.86 -8.32 11.66
CA VAL A 152 -18.73 -7.52 11.18
C VAL A 152 -18.75 -6.16 11.89
N LYS A 153 -17.61 -5.78 12.47
CA LYS A 153 -17.41 -4.46 13.07
C LYS A 153 -16.84 -3.52 12.06
N TRP A 154 -17.51 -2.41 11.80
CA TRP A 154 -17.08 -1.40 10.84
C TRP A 154 -16.39 -0.22 11.55
N PRO A 155 -15.35 0.41 10.92
CA PRO A 155 -14.84 1.67 11.40
C PRO A 155 -15.93 2.76 11.26
N ASP A 156 -15.94 3.72 12.18
CA ASP A 156 -16.81 4.89 12.08
C ASP A 156 -16.18 5.92 11.11
N TYR A 157 -16.69 6.00 9.90
CA TYR A 157 -16.19 6.88 8.83
C TYR A 157 -17.30 7.67 8.13
N ALA A 158 -18.54 7.54 8.58
CA ALA A 158 -19.71 8.01 7.86
C ALA A 158 -19.70 9.53 7.56
N ASN A 159 -20.15 9.88 6.35
CA ASN A 159 -20.44 11.26 5.90
C ASN A 159 -19.27 12.25 5.95
N LYS A 160 -18.03 11.78 5.80
CA LYS A 160 -16.86 12.65 5.79
C LYS A 160 -16.62 13.34 4.44
N ALA A 161 -17.07 12.74 3.33
CA ALA A 161 -16.90 13.35 2.00
C ALA A 161 -17.77 14.62 1.79
N ASP A 162 -18.86 14.75 2.53
CA ASP A 162 -19.70 15.95 2.49
C ASP A 162 -19.15 17.12 3.32
N ILE A 163 -18.08 16.87 4.09
CA ILE A 163 -17.40 17.93 4.84
C ILE A 163 -16.64 18.83 3.88
N GLY A 164 -16.80 20.13 4.02
CA GLY A 164 -16.01 21.13 3.33
C GLY A 164 -16.81 22.35 2.88
N GLU A 165 -16.06 23.37 2.48
CA GLU A 165 -16.60 24.61 1.93
C GLU A 165 -16.69 24.52 0.40
N GLU A 166 -17.46 25.44 -0.23
CA GLU A 166 -17.48 25.53 -1.68
C GLU A 166 -16.09 25.93 -2.20
N GLY A 167 -15.61 25.17 -3.19
CA GLY A 167 -14.34 25.40 -3.86
C GLY A 167 -14.51 25.83 -5.32
N ASN A 168 -13.39 26.04 -6.00
CA ASN A 168 -13.36 26.43 -7.41
C ASN A 168 -12.80 25.32 -8.32
N PHE A 169 -12.41 24.18 -7.77
CA PHE A 169 -11.89 23.06 -8.55
C PHE A 169 -13.02 22.43 -9.38
N LYS A 170 -12.72 22.06 -10.63
CA LYS A 170 -13.69 21.49 -11.56
C LYS A 170 -13.22 20.15 -12.11
N VAL A 171 -14.16 19.25 -12.31
CA VAL A 171 -13.91 17.96 -12.96
C VAL A 171 -14.83 17.78 -14.16
N PHE A 172 -14.29 17.23 -15.23
CA PHE A 172 -15.02 16.98 -16.47
C PHE A 172 -14.69 15.58 -17.01
N THR A 173 -15.65 14.95 -17.66
CA THR A 173 -15.39 13.79 -18.48
C THR A 173 -15.81 14.06 -19.92
N LYS A 174 -14.89 13.78 -20.86
CA LYS A 174 -15.14 13.78 -22.31
C LYS A 174 -15.10 12.36 -22.89
N SER A 175 -14.85 11.38 -22.02
CA SER A 175 -14.84 9.97 -22.38
C SER A 175 -16.05 9.25 -21.80
N GLU A 176 -16.80 8.54 -22.64
CA GLU A 176 -17.89 7.65 -22.21
C GLU A 176 -17.39 6.47 -21.36
N LYS A 177 -16.07 6.21 -21.37
CA LYS A 177 -15.43 5.17 -20.58
C LYS A 177 -15.17 5.56 -19.12
N CYS A 178 -15.46 6.81 -18.75
CA CYS A 178 -15.46 7.28 -17.37
C CYS A 178 -16.91 7.52 -16.93
N GLY A 179 -17.52 6.54 -16.26
CA GLY A 179 -18.92 6.63 -15.85
C GLY A 179 -19.15 7.63 -14.72
N CYS A 180 -18.20 7.73 -13.81
CA CYS A 180 -18.23 8.70 -12.72
C CYS A 180 -16.80 9.05 -12.28
N TYR A 181 -16.58 10.29 -11.93
CA TYR A 181 -15.34 10.82 -11.37
C TYR A 181 -15.65 11.74 -10.19
N LEU A 182 -15.20 11.37 -9.02
CA LEU A 182 -15.26 12.20 -7.81
C LEU A 182 -13.91 12.83 -7.56
N GLY A 183 -13.92 14.11 -7.19
CA GLY A 183 -12.73 14.85 -6.80
C GLY A 183 -12.94 15.63 -5.52
N LYS A 184 -11.89 15.74 -4.69
CA LYS A 184 -11.93 16.51 -3.45
C LYS A 184 -10.61 17.22 -3.20
N VAL A 185 -10.68 18.52 -2.98
CA VAL A 185 -9.52 19.31 -2.56
C VAL A 185 -9.35 19.26 -1.05
N VAL A 186 -8.10 19.10 -0.64
CA VAL A 186 -7.65 19.22 0.75
C VAL A 186 -6.54 20.27 0.78
N ASN A 187 -6.84 21.44 1.33
CA ASN A 187 -5.96 22.62 1.25
C ASN A 187 -4.74 22.53 2.17
N HIS A 188 -4.79 21.67 3.18
CA HIS A 188 -3.66 21.48 4.11
C HIS A 188 -3.48 20.01 4.42
N VAL A 189 -2.29 19.50 4.16
CA VAL A 189 -1.80 18.19 4.60
C VAL A 189 -0.36 18.32 5.06
N LYS A 190 0.08 17.42 5.93
CA LYS A 190 1.46 17.30 6.36
C LYS A 190 2.00 15.93 5.98
N VAL A 191 2.91 15.90 5.04
CA VAL A 191 3.59 14.67 4.63
C VAL A 191 4.62 14.29 5.71
N GLY A 192 4.63 13.01 6.07
CA GLY A 192 5.52 12.45 7.07
C GLY A 192 5.44 10.92 7.09
N PRO A 193 6.09 10.25 8.06
CA PRO A 193 6.00 8.81 8.18
C PRO A 193 4.59 8.36 8.56
N SER A 194 4.16 7.25 8.00
CA SER A 194 2.91 6.60 8.39
C SER A 194 2.99 6.01 9.79
N PRO A 195 1.85 5.89 10.52
CA PRO A 195 1.84 5.18 11.80
C PRO A 195 2.27 3.71 11.62
N LYS A 196 2.96 3.14 12.59
CA LYS A 196 3.52 1.77 12.52
C LYS A 196 2.48 0.73 12.12
N TRP A 197 1.27 0.79 12.67
CA TRP A 197 0.21 -0.17 12.36
C TRP A 197 -0.17 -0.15 10.87
N MET A 198 -0.21 1.03 10.23
CA MET A 198 -0.53 1.16 8.80
C MET A 198 0.60 0.59 7.93
N GLN A 199 1.86 0.89 8.29
CA GLN A 199 3.03 0.30 7.63
C GLN A 199 3.00 -1.23 7.71
N GLN A 200 2.67 -1.80 8.87
CA GLN A 200 2.57 -3.24 9.08
C GLN A 200 1.50 -3.88 8.19
N TYR A 201 0.30 -3.29 8.13
CA TYR A 201 -0.77 -3.81 7.26
C TYR A 201 -0.43 -3.71 5.77
N LEU A 202 0.16 -2.60 5.32
CA LEU A 202 0.60 -2.45 3.92
C LEU A 202 1.67 -3.47 3.57
N ASN A 203 2.70 -3.60 4.41
CA ASN A 203 3.76 -4.58 4.22
C ASN A 203 3.23 -6.02 4.21
N ALA A 204 2.28 -6.35 5.11
CA ALA A 204 1.62 -7.66 5.12
C ALA A 204 0.83 -7.93 3.83
N ALA A 205 0.26 -6.89 3.21
CA ALA A 205 -0.39 -6.97 1.91
C ALA A 205 0.58 -6.93 0.71
N GLY A 206 1.90 -6.90 0.94
CA GLY A 206 2.93 -6.85 -0.10
C GLY A 206 3.14 -5.47 -0.72
N MET A 207 2.72 -4.40 -0.04
CA MET A 207 2.88 -3.01 -0.48
C MET A 207 3.90 -2.28 0.40
N ASN A 208 4.86 -1.61 -0.23
CA ASN A 208 5.82 -0.79 0.50
C ASN A 208 5.18 0.47 1.06
N SER A 209 5.45 0.77 2.33
CA SER A 209 5.12 2.07 2.91
C SER A 209 6.05 3.16 2.36
N ILE A 210 5.49 4.31 1.99
CA ILE A 210 6.19 5.45 1.39
C ILE A 210 6.12 6.66 2.33
N ASN A 211 4.93 7.21 2.53
CA ASN A 211 4.62 8.29 3.46
C ASN A 211 3.13 8.23 3.82
N ASN A 212 2.73 8.93 4.89
CA ASN A 212 1.37 8.89 5.40
C ASN A 212 0.29 9.21 4.36
N VAL A 213 0.54 10.16 3.45
CA VAL A 213 -0.44 10.57 2.44
C VAL A 213 -0.63 9.46 1.38
N VAL A 214 0.46 8.96 0.81
CA VAL A 214 0.41 7.88 -0.19
C VAL A 214 -0.11 6.58 0.43
N ASP A 215 0.34 6.26 1.63
CA ASP A 215 -0.05 5.04 2.34
C ASP A 215 -1.53 5.02 2.68
N ILE A 216 -2.12 6.16 3.04
CA ILE A 216 -3.56 6.28 3.26
C ILE A 216 -4.33 5.92 1.98
N SER A 217 -3.90 6.38 0.80
CA SER A 217 -4.57 6.03 -0.46
C SER A 217 -4.53 4.53 -0.73
N ASN A 218 -3.38 3.91 -0.51
CA ASN A 218 -3.18 2.47 -0.65
C ASN A 218 -3.98 1.67 0.38
N PHE A 219 -3.98 2.11 1.62
CA PHE A 219 -4.72 1.47 2.71
C PHE A 219 -6.24 1.50 2.46
N VAL A 220 -6.78 2.65 2.05
CA VAL A 220 -8.20 2.79 1.70
C VAL A 220 -8.56 1.92 0.50
N MET A 221 -7.70 1.81 -0.50
CA MET A 221 -7.89 0.89 -1.63
C MET A 221 -7.98 -0.57 -1.17
N LEU A 222 -7.11 -1.00 -0.27
CA LEU A 222 -7.16 -2.37 0.30
C LEU A 222 -8.42 -2.60 1.12
N GLU A 223 -8.82 -1.63 1.94
CA GLU A 223 -10.04 -1.73 2.75
C GLU A 223 -11.30 -1.80 1.88
N THR A 224 -11.48 -0.85 0.96
CA THR A 224 -12.75 -0.60 0.26
C THR A 224 -12.84 -1.25 -1.12
N GLY A 225 -11.70 -1.62 -1.71
CA GLY A 225 -11.60 -2.08 -3.09
C GLY A 225 -11.60 -0.95 -4.14
N GLN A 226 -11.76 0.31 -3.72
CA GLN A 226 -11.74 1.48 -4.59
C GLN A 226 -10.32 2.08 -4.61
N PRO A 227 -9.61 2.03 -5.76
CA PRO A 227 -8.37 2.75 -5.89
C PRO A 227 -8.60 4.26 -5.81
N LEU A 228 -7.76 4.94 -5.05
CA LEU A 228 -7.68 6.39 -4.97
C LEU A 228 -6.37 6.85 -5.57
N HIS A 229 -6.36 8.04 -6.16
CA HIS A 229 -5.14 8.72 -6.52
C HIS A 229 -5.10 10.11 -5.90
N TYR A 230 -3.93 10.48 -5.36
CA TYR A 230 -3.71 11.78 -4.76
C TYR A 230 -2.69 12.56 -5.61
N TYR A 231 -3.10 13.75 -6.02
CA TYR A 231 -2.26 14.69 -6.75
C TYR A 231 -1.76 15.79 -5.81
N ASN A 232 -0.53 16.21 -5.96
CA ASN A 232 -0.07 17.47 -5.37
C ASN A 232 -0.85 18.63 -6.03
N LEU A 233 -1.70 19.30 -5.26
CA LEU A 233 -2.61 20.34 -5.78
C LEU A 233 -1.87 21.48 -6.47
N LYS A 234 -0.67 21.84 -5.99
CA LYS A 234 0.15 22.90 -6.60
C LYS A 234 0.65 22.54 -8.01
N LYS A 235 0.66 21.27 -8.33
CA LYS A 235 1.02 20.75 -9.66
C LYS A 235 -0.19 20.66 -10.60
N LEU A 236 -1.38 21.12 -10.14
CA LEU A 236 -2.62 21.25 -10.92
C LEU A 236 -3.06 22.72 -11.01
N PRO A 237 -2.24 23.60 -11.62
CA PRO A 237 -2.47 25.07 -11.56
C PRO A 237 -3.76 25.54 -12.25
N ALA A 238 -4.33 24.73 -13.13
CA ALA A 238 -5.60 25.07 -13.80
C ALA A 238 -6.83 24.87 -12.89
N HIS A 239 -6.65 24.25 -11.70
CA HIS A 239 -7.75 23.85 -10.81
C HIS A 239 -8.86 23.07 -11.54
N GLU A 240 -8.43 22.22 -12.47
CA GLU A 240 -9.34 21.36 -13.22
C GLU A 240 -8.71 20.00 -13.56
N ILE A 241 -9.56 19.01 -13.65
CA ILE A 241 -9.27 17.71 -14.25
C ILE A 241 -10.27 17.43 -15.36
N THR A 242 -9.76 16.93 -16.49
CA THR A 242 -10.59 16.43 -17.59
C THR A 242 -10.17 15.02 -17.96
N VAL A 243 -11.12 14.08 -17.96
CA VAL A 243 -10.89 12.71 -18.41
C VAL A 243 -11.12 12.63 -19.91
N VAL A 244 -10.12 12.12 -20.66
CA VAL A 244 -10.16 12.00 -22.13
C VAL A 244 -9.68 10.61 -22.58
N ASP A 245 -9.99 10.22 -23.84
CA ASP A 245 -9.49 8.96 -24.42
C ASP A 245 -9.16 9.09 -25.93
N ASP A 246 -8.93 10.30 -26.39
CA ASP A 246 -8.72 10.65 -27.79
C ASP A 246 -7.27 11.05 -28.11
N ARG A 247 -6.32 10.81 -27.20
CA ARG A 247 -4.94 11.27 -27.30
C ARG A 247 -3.98 10.19 -27.80
N GLU A 248 -2.94 10.65 -28.50
CA GLU A 248 -1.74 9.87 -28.84
C GLU A 248 -0.53 10.70 -28.42
N LEU A 249 0.26 10.19 -27.47
CA LEU A 249 1.43 10.88 -26.92
C LEU A 249 2.36 9.90 -26.18
N LYS A 250 3.54 10.38 -25.85
CA LYS A 250 4.43 9.71 -24.87
C LYS A 250 4.25 10.36 -23.52
N MET A 251 4.23 9.54 -22.48
CA MET A 251 4.05 9.99 -21.10
C MET A 251 5.04 9.29 -20.18
N THR A 252 5.70 10.06 -19.30
CA THR A 252 6.51 9.52 -18.21
C THR A 252 5.62 9.27 -16.99
N ALA A 253 5.63 8.04 -16.47
CA ALA A 253 4.87 7.65 -15.31
C ALA A 253 5.69 7.80 -14.00
N LEU A 254 5.03 7.55 -12.85
CA LEU A 254 5.61 7.68 -11.51
C LEU A 254 6.88 6.83 -11.27
N ASP A 255 7.05 5.75 -12.01
CA ASP A 255 8.24 4.88 -11.98
C ASP A 255 9.40 5.38 -12.86
N GLY A 256 9.24 6.54 -13.51
CA GLY A 256 10.19 7.13 -14.45
C GLY A 256 10.22 6.46 -15.83
N ALA A 257 9.37 5.46 -16.07
CA ALA A 257 9.29 4.80 -17.38
C ALA A 257 8.44 5.63 -18.37
N GLU A 258 8.83 5.60 -19.65
CA GLU A 258 8.10 6.26 -20.74
C GLU A 258 7.16 5.27 -21.43
N PHE A 259 5.90 5.67 -21.60
CA PHE A 259 4.85 4.85 -22.20
C PHE A 259 4.24 5.52 -23.43
N ASP A 260 4.00 4.72 -24.46
CA ASP A 260 3.28 5.14 -25.67
C ASP A 260 1.76 5.05 -25.45
N ILE A 261 1.11 6.19 -25.33
CA ILE A 261 -0.33 6.30 -25.19
C ILE A 261 -0.99 6.33 -26.56
N GLN A 262 -2.08 5.60 -26.72
CA GLN A 262 -2.83 5.47 -27.96
C GLN A 262 -4.28 5.94 -27.76
N LYS A 263 -4.94 6.29 -28.88
CA LYS A 263 -6.39 6.54 -28.84
C LYS A 263 -7.15 5.37 -28.28
N GLY A 264 -8.04 5.67 -27.36
CA GLY A 264 -8.79 4.67 -26.63
C GLY A 264 -8.25 4.37 -25.23
N ASP A 265 -7.01 4.75 -24.92
CA ASP A 265 -6.50 4.77 -23.55
C ASP A 265 -7.14 5.94 -22.79
N ILE A 266 -7.56 5.68 -21.56
CA ILE A 266 -8.17 6.71 -20.73
C ILE A 266 -7.07 7.49 -20.03
N LEU A 267 -7.08 8.81 -20.17
CA LEU A 267 -6.11 9.71 -19.55
C LEU A 267 -6.81 10.69 -18.63
N ILE A 268 -6.09 11.00 -17.54
CA ILE A 268 -6.40 12.15 -16.69
C ILE A 268 -5.56 13.32 -17.19
N THR A 269 -6.20 14.46 -17.44
CA THR A 269 -5.52 15.65 -17.96
C THR A 269 -5.86 16.88 -17.13
N THR A 270 -4.92 17.81 -17.03
CA THR A 270 -5.12 19.17 -16.53
C THR A 270 -4.65 20.16 -17.59
N ASN A 271 -5.42 21.19 -17.90
CA ASN A 271 -5.09 22.17 -18.96
C ASN A 271 -4.71 21.51 -20.31
N GLY A 272 -5.29 20.33 -20.59
CA GLY A 272 -5.00 19.55 -21.81
C GLY A 272 -3.74 18.70 -21.79
N GLU A 273 -2.91 18.77 -20.73
CA GLU A 273 -1.72 17.97 -20.54
C GLU A 273 -2.03 16.72 -19.72
N ALA A 274 -1.43 15.59 -20.09
CA ALA A 274 -1.66 14.31 -19.41
C ALA A 274 -0.95 14.28 -18.05
N THR A 275 -1.69 13.97 -16.98
CA THR A 275 -1.19 13.84 -15.62
C THR A 275 -1.26 12.42 -15.08
N GLY A 276 -1.89 11.49 -15.82
CA GLY A 276 -1.97 10.10 -15.42
C GLY A 276 -2.64 9.21 -16.45
N ILE A 277 -2.32 7.92 -16.41
CA ILE A 277 -3.02 6.86 -17.14
C ILE A 277 -4.11 6.37 -16.19
N ALA A 278 -5.36 6.71 -16.51
CA ALA A 278 -6.51 6.49 -15.63
C ALA A 278 -6.61 5.04 -15.12
N GLY A 279 -6.74 4.88 -13.81
CA GLY A 279 -6.89 3.59 -13.16
C GLY A 279 -5.68 2.64 -13.24
N ILE A 280 -4.55 3.11 -13.79
CA ILE A 280 -3.33 2.31 -13.96
C ILE A 280 -2.18 2.93 -13.19
N MET A 281 -1.76 4.16 -13.55
CA MET A 281 -0.60 4.81 -12.94
C MET A 281 -0.65 6.33 -13.10
N GLY A 282 -0.29 7.07 -12.05
CA GLY A 282 -0.11 8.50 -12.10
C GLY A 282 1.11 8.94 -12.92
N GLY A 283 1.14 10.21 -13.30
CA GLY A 283 2.30 10.83 -13.93
C GLY A 283 3.29 11.36 -12.90
N GLU A 284 4.58 11.34 -13.24
CA GLU A 284 5.66 11.80 -12.38
C GLU A 284 5.47 13.26 -11.94
N GLU A 285 5.01 14.12 -12.84
CA GLU A 285 4.90 15.56 -12.60
C GLU A 285 3.90 15.94 -11.50
N SER A 286 2.89 15.13 -11.23
CA SER A 286 1.82 15.40 -10.26
C SER A 286 1.96 14.64 -8.92
N MET A 287 3.08 13.93 -8.73
CA MET A 287 3.31 13.08 -7.56
C MET A 287 3.39 13.84 -6.25
N ILE A 288 3.02 13.14 -5.17
CA ILE A 288 3.21 13.57 -3.79
C ILE A 288 4.69 13.45 -3.40
N ASP A 289 5.23 14.50 -2.84
CA ASP A 289 6.59 14.58 -2.31
C ASP A 289 6.62 15.23 -0.91
N GLU A 290 7.80 15.32 -0.31
CA GLU A 290 7.97 15.88 1.04
C GLU A 290 7.55 17.36 1.17
N SER A 291 7.51 18.10 0.06
CA SER A 291 7.09 19.49 0.00
C SER A 291 5.59 19.68 -0.19
N THR A 292 4.85 18.59 -0.39
CA THR A 292 3.40 18.62 -0.64
C THR A 292 2.66 19.05 0.63
N ASP A 293 1.88 20.11 0.54
CA ASP A 293 1.09 20.67 1.65
C ASP A 293 -0.41 20.77 1.33
N SER A 294 -0.79 20.43 0.11
CA SER A 294 -2.18 20.42 -0.36
C SER A 294 -2.35 19.37 -1.46
N ILE A 295 -3.50 18.70 -1.48
CA ILE A 295 -3.74 17.59 -2.39
C ILE A 295 -5.13 17.67 -3.05
N PHE A 296 -5.24 17.01 -4.20
CA PHE A 296 -6.51 16.68 -4.82
C PHE A 296 -6.68 15.16 -4.80
N ILE A 297 -7.81 14.69 -4.29
CA ILE A 297 -8.17 13.27 -4.18
C ILE A 297 -9.05 12.90 -5.36
N GLU A 298 -8.69 11.82 -6.06
CA GLU A 298 -9.46 11.18 -7.12
C GLU A 298 -10.08 9.88 -6.63
N ALA A 299 -11.37 9.68 -6.89
CA ALA A 299 -12.03 8.38 -6.88
C ALA A 299 -12.90 8.26 -8.13
N ALA A 300 -12.69 7.24 -8.95
CA ALA A 300 -13.37 7.16 -10.24
C ALA A 300 -13.85 5.75 -10.58
N LYS A 301 -14.78 5.69 -11.55
CA LYS A 301 -15.24 4.46 -12.19
C LYS A 301 -14.87 4.50 -13.67
N PHE A 302 -13.92 3.66 -14.05
CA PHE A 302 -13.48 3.52 -15.43
C PHE A 302 -13.99 2.22 -16.07
N ASP A 303 -14.13 2.22 -17.40
CA ASP A 303 -14.50 1.01 -18.16
C ASP A 303 -13.42 -0.08 -17.98
N HIS A 304 -13.81 -1.19 -17.36
CA HIS A 304 -12.91 -2.29 -17.01
C HIS A 304 -12.22 -2.92 -18.23
N ALA A 305 -12.89 -2.99 -19.37
CA ALA A 305 -12.34 -3.57 -20.58
C ALA A 305 -11.26 -2.66 -21.19
N SER A 306 -11.43 -1.33 -21.12
CA SER A 306 -10.44 -0.36 -21.56
C SER A 306 -9.20 -0.37 -20.67
N ILE A 307 -9.38 -0.33 -19.33
CA ILE A 307 -8.27 -0.45 -18.39
C ILE A 307 -7.49 -1.74 -18.62
N ARG A 308 -8.17 -2.86 -18.81
CA ARG A 308 -7.51 -4.15 -19.08
C ARG A 308 -6.67 -4.12 -20.35
N ARG A 309 -7.20 -3.59 -21.46
CA ARG A 309 -6.45 -3.50 -22.72
C ARG A 309 -5.20 -2.65 -22.59
N THR A 310 -5.32 -1.48 -21.99
CA THR A 310 -4.19 -0.56 -21.76
C THR A 310 -3.16 -1.17 -20.81
N SER A 311 -3.57 -1.74 -19.68
CA SER A 311 -2.71 -2.38 -18.70
C SER A 311 -1.88 -3.53 -19.32
N ILE A 312 -2.52 -4.42 -20.10
CA ILE A 312 -1.82 -5.52 -20.78
C ILE A 312 -0.85 -4.99 -21.83
N ARG A 313 -1.26 -4.04 -22.67
CA ARG A 313 -0.43 -3.47 -23.74
C ARG A 313 0.81 -2.77 -23.19
N LEU A 314 0.67 -2.02 -22.11
CA LEU A 314 1.75 -1.32 -21.45
C LEU A 314 2.55 -2.20 -20.48
N ASN A 315 2.11 -3.44 -20.24
CA ASN A 315 2.65 -4.34 -19.23
C ASN A 315 2.68 -3.74 -17.80
N LEU A 316 1.63 -2.97 -17.46
CA LEU A 316 1.46 -2.31 -16.16
C LEU A 316 0.38 -3.02 -15.36
N ILE A 317 0.80 -3.94 -14.48
CA ILE A 317 -0.10 -4.70 -13.61
C ILE A 317 0.00 -4.12 -12.19
N THR A 318 -0.62 -2.95 -11.98
CA THR A 318 -0.66 -2.30 -10.66
C THR A 318 -1.84 -2.83 -9.83
N GLU A 319 -1.80 -2.62 -8.52
CA GLU A 319 -2.90 -2.97 -7.61
C GLU A 319 -4.22 -2.24 -7.98
N ALA A 320 -4.12 -0.99 -8.45
CA ALA A 320 -5.25 -0.25 -8.98
C ALA A 320 -5.79 -0.88 -10.27
N ALA A 321 -4.92 -1.14 -11.25
CA ALA A 321 -5.29 -1.75 -12.52
C ALA A 321 -5.96 -3.13 -12.34
N GLN A 322 -5.48 -3.95 -11.42
CA GLN A 322 -6.08 -5.25 -11.11
C GLN A 322 -7.53 -5.11 -10.63
N ARG A 323 -7.82 -4.12 -9.78
CA ARG A 323 -9.18 -3.86 -9.29
C ARG A 323 -10.08 -3.30 -10.39
N PHE A 324 -9.63 -2.29 -11.11
CA PHE A 324 -10.40 -1.72 -12.22
C PHE A 324 -10.71 -2.74 -13.32
N THR A 325 -9.76 -3.62 -13.68
CA THR A 325 -9.96 -4.64 -14.73
C THR A 325 -11.00 -5.70 -14.36
N LYS A 326 -11.21 -5.93 -13.07
CA LYS A 326 -12.22 -6.88 -12.56
C LYS A 326 -13.58 -6.22 -12.31
N GLY A 327 -13.62 -4.90 -12.24
CA GLY A 327 -14.77 -4.10 -11.88
C GLY A 327 -14.77 -3.69 -10.41
N ILE A 328 -15.28 -2.50 -10.13
CA ILE A 328 -15.38 -1.91 -8.81
C ILE A 328 -16.85 -1.68 -8.46
N GLU A 329 -17.21 -1.91 -7.20
CA GLU A 329 -18.54 -1.62 -6.67
C GLU A 329 -18.84 -0.12 -6.75
N GLU A 330 -19.99 0.27 -7.30
CA GLU A 330 -20.31 1.69 -7.56
C GLU A 330 -20.41 2.52 -6.27
N CYS A 331 -20.89 1.94 -5.17
CA CYS A 331 -20.96 2.64 -3.89
C CYS A 331 -19.61 2.73 -3.16
N ALA A 332 -18.55 2.09 -3.66
CA ALA A 332 -17.23 2.11 -3.03
C ALA A 332 -16.56 3.48 -3.11
N MET A 333 -16.81 4.27 -4.17
CA MET A 333 -16.20 5.60 -4.35
C MET A 333 -16.50 6.54 -3.18
N GLN A 334 -17.78 6.65 -2.77
CA GLN A 334 -18.18 7.51 -1.66
C GLN A 334 -17.57 7.03 -0.34
N LYS A 335 -17.65 5.72 -0.07
CA LYS A 335 -17.06 5.12 1.13
C LYS A 335 -15.54 5.34 1.20
N ALA A 336 -14.85 5.19 0.08
CA ALA A 336 -13.41 5.42 -0.01
C ALA A 336 -13.07 6.90 0.23
N MET A 337 -13.84 7.83 -0.33
CA MET A 337 -13.67 9.26 -0.09
C MET A 337 -13.85 9.61 1.38
N ASP A 338 -14.92 9.11 2.03
CA ASP A 338 -15.20 9.32 3.46
C ASP A 338 -14.06 8.77 4.34
N ARG A 339 -13.63 7.55 4.05
CA ARG A 339 -12.55 6.91 4.78
C ARG A 339 -11.21 7.63 4.59
N SER A 340 -10.94 8.09 3.38
CA SER A 340 -9.76 8.88 3.04
C SER A 340 -9.71 10.19 3.85
N VAL A 341 -10.80 10.94 3.87
CA VAL A 341 -10.91 12.21 4.64
C VAL A 341 -10.68 11.96 6.13
N GLN A 342 -11.25 10.89 6.68
CA GLN A 342 -11.03 10.52 8.07
C GLN A 342 -9.56 10.24 8.36
N LEU A 343 -8.92 9.33 7.61
CA LEU A 343 -7.53 8.94 7.86
C LEU A 343 -6.54 10.09 7.62
N LEU A 344 -6.78 10.92 6.61
CA LEU A 344 -5.97 12.12 6.37
C LEU A 344 -6.08 13.11 7.54
N SER A 345 -7.28 13.28 8.12
CA SER A 345 -7.46 14.14 9.30
C SER A 345 -6.74 13.58 10.53
N GLU A 346 -6.73 12.26 10.70
CA GLU A 346 -6.13 11.60 11.87
C GLU A 346 -4.61 11.48 11.78
N TYR A 347 -4.05 11.27 10.57
CA TYR A 347 -2.65 10.88 10.40
C TYR A 347 -1.82 11.78 9.47
N ALA A 348 -2.44 12.80 8.87
CA ALA A 348 -1.75 13.75 7.99
C ALA A 348 -2.11 15.22 8.31
N ASP A 349 -2.63 15.50 9.51
CA ASP A 349 -3.04 16.85 9.96
C ASP A 349 -3.93 17.57 8.92
N ALA A 350 -4.74 16.82 8.16
CA ALA A 350 -5.49 17.35 7.04
C ALA A 350 -6.62 18.28 7.48
N SER A 351 -6.74 19.41 6.79
CA SER A 351 -7.79 20.41 7.03
C SER A 351 -8.08 21.23 5.76
N GLY A 352 -9.05 22.14 5.84
CA GLY A 352 -9.42 22.97 4.70
C GLY A 352 -10.01 22.15 3.55
N PHE A 353 -10.91 21.22 3.86
CA PHE A 353 -11.58 20.41 2.86
C PHE A 353 -12.56 21.25 2.05
N GLU A 354 -12.59 21.05 0.74
CA GLU A 354 -13.64 21.57 -0.13
C GLU A 354 -14.72 20.50 -0.35
N LYS A 355 -15.91 20.89 -0.78
CA LYS A 355 -16.97 19.95 -1.15
C LYS A 355 -16.51 19.04 -2.28
N THR A 356 -16.97 17.81 -2.26
CA THR A 356 -16.69 16.86 -3.33
C THR A 356 -17.32 17.34 -4.64
N VAL A 357 -16.51 17.43 -5.69
CA VAL A 357 -16.95 17.72 -7.05
C VAL A 357 -17.12 16.42 -7.83
N MET A 358 -18.06 16.39 -8.77
CA MET A 358 -18.39 15.19 -9.53
C MET A 358 -18.57 15.50 -11.02
N ALA A 359 -18.07 14.60 -11.86
CA ALA A 359 -18.42 14.50 -13.28
C ALA A 359 -18.96 13.10 -13.57
N GLY A 360 -19.96 13.01 -14.47
CA GLY A 360 -20.70 11.77 -14.70
C GLY A 360 -21.75 11.52 -13.62
N GLU A 361 -22.19 10.30 -13.47
CA GLU A 361 -23.25 9.92 -12.54
C GLU A 361 -22.87 8.66 -11.75
N MET A 362 -23.17 8.67 -10.44
CA MET A 362 -23.18 7.47 -9.63
C MET A 362 -24.55 6.78 -9.78
N THR A 363 -24.68 5.94 -10.79
CA THR A 363 -25.91 5.19 -11.00
C THR A 363 -25.74 3.76 -10.53
N TYR A 364 -26.35 3.42 -9.40
CA TYR A 364 -26.53 2.02 -9.01
C TYR A 364 -27.89 1.56 -9.51
N GLN A 365 -27.90 0.65 -10.48
CA GLN A 365 -29.11 -0.03 -10.92
C GLN A 365 -29.04 -1.49 -10.48
N PRO A 366 -29.77 -1.88 -9.42
CA PRO A 366 -29.80 -3.26 -8.99
C PRO A 366 -30.42 -4.13 -10.07
N GLN A 367 -29.73 -5.20 -10.45
CA GLN A 367 -30.26 -6.20 -11.36
C GLN A 367 -31.10 -7.20 -10.54
N THR A 368 -32.34 -7.40 -10.96
CA THR A 368 -33.19 -8.44 -10.37
C THR A 368 -32.97 -9.76 -11.09
N VAL A 369 -32.48 -10.76 -10.38
CA VAL A 369 -32.39 -12.14 -10.85
C VAL A 369 -33.50 -12.95 -10.22
N VAL A 370 -34.30 -13.63 -11.04
CA VAL A 370 -35.39 -14.50 -10.57
C VAL A 370 -34.97 -15.95 -10.83
N GLU A 371 -34.87 -16.71 -9.77
CA GLU A 371 -34.50 -18.13 -9.83
C GLU A 371 -35.27 -18.94 -8.79
N THR A 372 -35.36 -20.25 -9.00
CA THR A 372 -36.00 -21.17 -8.07
C THR A 372 -34.99 -21.79 -7.10
N LEU A 373 -35.38 -22.00 -5.87
CA LEU A 373 -34.53 -22.67 -4.86
C LEU A 373 -34.11 -24.09 -5.35
N THR A 374 -35.02 -24.80 -6.03
CA THR A 374 -34.73 -26.12 -6.58
C THR A 374 -33.63 -26.07 -7.61
N HIS A 375 -33.60 -25.06 -8.48
CA HIS A 375 -32.54 -24.89 -9.49
C HIS A 375 -31.22 -24.51 -8.80
N CYS A 376 -31.23 -23.56 -7.87
CA CYS A 376 -30.06 -23.18 -7.11
C CYS A 376 -29.43 -24.38 -6.39
N ASN A 377 -30.22 -25.16 -5.68
CA ASN A 377 -29.76 -26.35 -4.97
C ASN A 377 -29.22 -27.42 -5.93
N GLY A 378 -29.88 -27.63 -7.08
CA GLY A 378 -29.42 -28.58 -8.10
C GLY A 378 -28.09 -28.17 -8.73
N LEU A 379 -27.90 -26.87 -8.99
CA LEU A 379 -26.66 -26.32 -9.57
C LEU A 379 -25.49 -26.34 -8.57
N LEU A 380 -25.76 -26.02 -7.30
CA LEU A 380 -24.74 -25.94 -6.25
C LEU A 380 -24.48 -27.30 -5.57
N GLY A 381 -25.34 -28.32 -5.78
CA GLY A 381 -25.26 -29.58 -5.05
C GLY A 381 -25.59 -29.44 -3.57
N THR A 382 -26.46 -28.49 -3.22
CA THR A 382 -26.85 -28.16 -1.84
C THR A 382 -28.30 -28.53 -1.54
N HIS A 383 -28.73 -28.31 -0.31
CA HIS A 383 -30.10 -28.52 0.15
C HIS A 383 -30.57 -27.32 0.99
N PHE A 384 -30.23 -26.12 0.58
CA PHE A 384 -30.64 -24.89 1.27
C PHE A 384 -32.16 -24.76 1.34
N THR A 385 -32.63 -24.17 2.42
CA THR A 385 -34.02 -23.73 2.61
C THR A 385 -34.17 -22.26 2.18
N MET A 386 -35.40 -21.73 2.18
CA MET A 386 -35.62 -20.30 1.88
C MET A 386 -35.12 -19.38 2.96
N ASP A 387 -34.90 -19.89 4.17
CA ASP A 387 -34.42 -19.11 5.33
C ASP A 387 -32.87 -19.07 5.39
N GLU A 388 -32.20 -20.01 4.73
CA GLU A 388 -30.75 -20.06 4.56
C GLU A 388 -30.31 -19.32 3.29
#